data_c28f6dc617e68baa29d7138d15398aa0
#
_entry.id   c28f6dc617e68baa29d7138d15398aa0
#
_cell.length_a   1.000
_cell.length_b   1.000
_cell.length_c   1.000
_cell.angle_alpha   90.00
_cell.angle_beta   90.00
_cell.angle_gamma   90.00
#
_symmetry.space_group_name_H-M   'P 1'
#
loop_
_entity.id
_entity.type
_entity.pdbx_description
1 polymer ?
#
loop_
_entity_poly.entity_id
_entity_poly.type
_entity_poly.pdbx_seq_one_letter_code
_entity_poly.pdbx_strand_id
1 'polypeptide(L)'
;HSLKARLTEKKLATFHTATDYLGYHALGLIFIGILIYLLHGDTARKLNRSAIWISVGIIFFCGSLYGLVFDGPRFLGPITPLGGLCFMIGWFTATYNIFKTTK
;
A
#
# COMPACT_ATOMS: atom_id res chain seq x y z
N HIS A 1 32.14 -9.71 -9.29
CA HIS A 1 31.79 -8.52 -10.07
C HIS A 1 30.36 -8.54 -10.56
N SER A 2 30.02 -9.56 -11.33
CA SER A 2 28.67 -9.68 -11.85
C SER A 2 27.65 -9.94 -10.74
N LEU A 3 28.05 -10.60 -9.66
CA LEU A 3 27.16 -10.86 -8.53
C LEU A 3 26.77 -9.58 -7.80
N LYS A 4 27.73 -8.68 -7.58
CA LYS A 4 27.47 -7.39 -6.98
C LYS A 4 26.56 -6.54 -7.86
N ALA A 5 26.80 -6.56 -9.19
CA ALA A 5 25.98 -5.81 -10.12
C ALA A 5 24.53 -6.32 -10.11
N ARG A 6 24.34 -7.65 -10.06
CA ARG A 6 23.01 -8.25 -10.00
C ARG A 6 22.28 -7.90 -8.72
N LEU A 7 22.99 -7.91 -7.58
CA LEU A 7 22.38 -7.52 -6.30
C LEU A 7 21.96 -6.06 -6.33
N THR A 8 22.79 -5.20 -6.94
CA THR A 8 22.45 -3.79 -7.07
C THR A 8 21.25 -3.58 -7.98
N GLU A 9 21.17 -4.35 -9.08
CA GLU A 9 20.00 -4.29 -9.97
C GLU A 9 18.73 -4.74 -9.27
N LYS A 10 18.81 -5.82 -8.49
CA LYS A 10 17.65 -6.30 -7.72
C LYS A 10 17.20 -5.28 -6.69
N LYS A 11 18.15 -4.67 -5.99
CA LYS A 11 17.82 -3.63 -5.00
C LYS A 11 17.19 -2.42 -5.66
N LEU A 12 17.70 -2.03 -6.82
CA LEU A 12 17.14 -0.91 -7.56
C LEU A 12 15.73 -1.21 -8.03
N ALA A 13 15.49 -2.42 -8.54
CA ALA A 13 14.15 -2.84 -8.95
C ALA A 13 13.19 -2.85 -7.76
N THR A 14 13.64 -3.34 -6.60
CA THR A 14 12.83 -3.35 -5.39
C THR A 14 12.52 -1.92 -4.93
N PHE A 15 13.50 -1.03 -5.01
CA PHE A 15 13.29 0.37 -4.67
C PHE A 15 12.25 1.01 -5.58
N HIS A 16 12.32 0.75 -6.88
CA HIS A 16 11.34 1.28 -7.84
C HIS A 16 9.95 0.72 -7.57
N THR A 17 9.85 -0.57 -7.26
CA THR A 17 8.56 -1.17 -6.92
C THR A 17 7.95 -0.50 -5.69
N ALA A 18 8.74 -0.30 -4.64
CA ALA A 18 8.25 0.34 -3.42
C ALA A 18 7.79 1.76 -3.71
N THR A 19 8.57 2.52 -4.49
CA THR A 19 8.24 3.90 -4.83
C THR A 19 6.99 3.99 -5.68
N ASP A 20 6.83 3.09 -6.66
CA ASP A 20 5.64 3.06 -7.50
C ASP A 20 4.39 2.77 -6.67
N TYR A 21 4.46 1.76 -5.80
CA TYR A 21 3.31 1.41 -4.96
C TYR A 21 2.99 2.51 -3.96
N LEU A 22 4.02 3.15 -3.41
CA LEU A 22 3.81 4.29 -2.52
C LEU A 22 3.08 5.41 -3.26
N GLY A 23 3.49 5.73 -4.48
CA GLY A 23 2.86 6.75 -5.29
C GLY A 23 1.42 6.43 -5.62
N TYR A 24 1.16 5.21 -6.10
CA TYR A 24 -0.20 4.78 -6.45
C TYR A 24 -1.12 4.83 -5.24
N HIS A 25 -0.67 4.34 -4.10
CA HIS A 25 -1.51 4.29 -2.91
C HIS A 25 -1.66 5.64 -2.23
N ALA A 26 -0.65 6.51 -2.34
CA ALA A 26 -0.78 7.88 -1.87
C ALA A 26 -1.87 8.62 -2.66
N LEU A 27 -1.87 8.47 -3.99
CA LEU A 27 -2.92 9.04 -4.83
C LEU A 27 -4.28 8.43 -4.49
N GLY A 28 -4.30 7.12 -4.27
CA GLY A 28 -5.53 6.43 -3.86
C GLY A 28 -6.07 6.96 -2.55
N LEU A 29 -5.20 7.23 -1.58
CA LEU A 29 -5.62 7.79 -0.29
C LEU A 29 -6.19 9.19 -0.45
N ILE A 30 -5.59 10.00 -1.31
CA ILE A 30 -6.13 11.33 -1.61
C ILE A 30 -7.53 11.21 -2.19
N PHE A 31 -7.70 10.28 -3.15
CA PHE A 31 -9.01 10.04 -3.77
C PHE A 31 -10.03 9.59 -2.72
N ILE A 32 -9.66 8.66 -1.85
CA ILE A 32 -10.55 8.18 -0.79
C ILE A 32 -10.88 9.33 0.18
N GLY A 33 -9.90 10.17 0.50
CA GLY A 33 -10.12 11.34 1.34
C GLY A 33 -11.15 12.29 0.75
N ILE A 34 -11.09 12.52 -0.57
CA ILE A 34 -12.08 13.33 -1.26
C ILE A 34 -13.46 12.71 -1.15
N LEU A 35 -13.54 11.38 -1.35
CA LEU A 35 -14.81 10.67 -1.23
C LEU A 35 -15.39 10.76 0.18
N ILE A 36 -14.52 10.65 1.20
CA ILE A 36 -14.97 10.79 2.59
C ILE A 36 -15.57 12.17 2.82
N TYR A 37 -14.96 13.19 2.25
CA TYR A 37 -15.46 14.57 2.36
C TYR A 37 -16.81 14.73 1.67
N LEU A 38 -16.98 14.11 0.50
CA LEU A 38 -18.20 14.25 -0.28
C LEU A 38 -19.33 13.34 0.21
N LEU A 39 -18.99 12.14 0.68
CA LEU A 39 -19.96 11.15 1.12
C LEU A 39 -19.98 11.13 2.66
N HIS A 40 -21.03 11.63 3.24
CA HIS A 40 -21.14 11.73 4.69
C HIS A 40 -21.79 10.47 5.30
N GLY A 41 -21.71 10.34 6.61
CA GLY A 41 -22.39 9.30 7.35
C GLY A 41 -21.65 7.97 7.36
N ASP A 42 -22.41 6.87 7.22
CA ASP A 42 -21.87 5.51 7.33
C ASP A 42 -20.84 5.20 6.24
N THR A 43 -21.09 5.65 5.03
CA THR A 43 -20.17 5.38 3.92
C THR A 43 -18.82 6.05 4.18
N ALA A 44 -18.81 7.29 4.64
CA ALA A 44 -17.58 7.99 4.98
C ALA A 44 -16.81 7.26 6.06
N ARG A 45 -17.51 6.75 7.08
CA ARG A 45 -16.89 6.00 8.18
C ARG A 45 -16.25 4.72 7.67
N LYS A 46 -16.94 3.99 6.79
CA LYS A 46 -16.43 2.75 6.22
C LYS A 46 -15.24 2.99 5.30
N LEU A 47 -15.30 4.07 4.52
CA LEU A 47 -14.17 4.45 3.68
C LEU A 47 -12.96 4.84 4.51
N ASN A 48 -13.18 5.46 5.67
CA ASN A 48 -12.07 5.78 6.57
C ASN A 48 -11.37 4.50 7.04
N ARG A 49 -12.12 3.44 7.31
CA ARG A 49 -11.54 2.14 7.66
C ARG A 49 -10.71 1.58 6.51
N SER A 50 -11.21 1.71 5.28
CA SER A 50 -10.45 1.29 4.11
C SER A 50 -9.15 2.07 3.97
N ALA A 51 -9.19 3.37 4.24
CA ALA A 51 -7.99 4.21 4.21
C ALA A 51 -6.98 3.77 5.26
N ILE A 52 -7.45 3.36 6.43
CA ILE A 52 -6.57 2.85 7.49
C ILE A 52 -5.87 1.56 7.00
N TRP A 53 -6.62 0.63 6.40
CA TRP A 53 -6.02 -0.59 5.86
C TRP A 53 -4.97 -0.30 4.80
N ILE A 54 -5.26 0.64 3.91
CA ILE A 54 -4.31 1.02 2.87
C ILE A 54 -3.07 1.67 3.48
N SER A 55 -3.26 2.52 4.49
CA SER A 55 -2.12 3.17 5.18
C SER A 55 -1.23 2.15 5.87
N VAL A 56 -1.82 1.17 6.55
CA VAL A 56 -1.06 0.08 7.17
C VAL A 56 -0.33 -0.72 6.11
N GLY A 57 -1.00 -0.97 4.98
CA GLY A 57 -0.37 -1.66 3.86
C GLY A 57 0.83 -0.92 3.31
N ILE A 58 0.74 0.40 3.19
CA ILE A 58 1.86 1.22 2.75
C ILE A 58 3.05 1.06 3.69
N ILE A 59 2.80 1.14 4.99
CA ILE A 59 3.86 1.01 5.99
C ILE A 59 4.53 -0.36 5.89
N PHE A 60 3.75 -1.43 5.86
CA PHE A 60 4.31 -2.78 5.83
C PHE A 60 4.94 -3.11 4.48
N PHE A 61 4.25 -2.80 3.38
CA PHE A 61 4.73 -3.17 2.04
C PHE A 61 5.94 -2.32 1.65
N CYS A 62 5.75 -1.01 1.60
CA CYS A 62 6.81 -0.11 1.15
C CYS A 62 7.95 -0.04 2.17
N GLY A 63 7.60 -0.02 3.45
CA GLY A 63 8.62 0.02 4.51
C GLY A 63 9.50 -1.21 4.50
N SER A 64 8.91 -2.41 4.31
CA SER A 64 9.69 -3.64 4.25
C SER A 64 10.59 -3.67 3.01
N LEU A 65 10.07 -3.23 1.86
CA LEU A 65 10.86 -3.20 0.63
C LEU A 65 12.02 -2.21 0.74
N TYR A 66 11.76 -1.01 1.26
CA TYR A 66 12.84 -0.05 1.49
C TYR A 66 13.87 -0.58 2.49
N GLY A 67 13.39 -1.24 3.55
CA GLY A 67 14.29 -1.84 4.52
C GLY A 67 15.19 -2.89 3.89
N LEU A 68 14.65 -3.72 3.00
CA LEU A 68 15.45 -4.72 2.31
C LEU A 68 16.47 -4.07 1.37
N VAL A 69 16.11 -2.97 0.71
CA VAL A 69 17.04 -2.22 -0.15
C VAL A 69 18.22 -1.69 0.66
N PHE A 70 17.98 -1.25 1.88
CA PHE A 70 19.01 -0.68 2.75
C PHE A 70 19.61 -1.72 3.70
N ASP A 71 19.60 -2.99 3.28
CA ASP A 71 20.22 -4.10 4.02
C ASP A 71 19.62 -4.36 5.39
N GLY A 72 18.31 -4.16 5.50
CA GLY A 72 17.59 -4.45 6.73
C GLY A 72 17.48 -5.95 7.00
N PRO A 73 16.91 -6.32 8.15
CA PRO A 73 16.80 -7.73 8.56
C PRO A 73 15.98 -8.55 7.56
N ARG A 74 16.32 -9.82 7.43
CA ARG A 74 15.63 -10.73 6.50
C ARG A 74 14.17 -10.95 6.84
N PHE A 75 13.77 -10.75 8.10
CA PHE A 75 12.38 -10.94 8.49
C PHE A 75 11.45 -9.94 7.78
N LEU A 76 11.99 -8.89 7.17
CA LEU A 76 11.20 -7.92 6.40
C LEU A 76 10.59 -8.56 5.14
N GLY A 77 11.22 -9.62 4.60
CA GLY A 77 10.67 -10.32 3.44
C GLY A 77 9.25 -10.82 3.65
N PRO A 78 8.99 -11.60 4.73
CA PRO A 78 7.62 -12.08 4.99
C PRO A 78 6.62 -10.96 5.33
N ILE A 79 7.09 -9.78 5.74
CA ILE A 79 6.21 -8.65 6.05
C ILE A 79 5.62 -8.04 4.78
N THR A 80 6.36 -8.09 3.66
CA THR A 80 5.90 -7.53 2.40
C THR A 80 4.55 -8.11 1.94
N PRO A 81 4.36 -9.46 1.89
CA PRO A 81 3.05 -10.01 1.52
C PRO A 81 1.93 -9.60 2.48
N LEU A 82 2.24 -9.40 3.76
CA LEU A 82 1.24 -8.93 4.71
C LEU A 82 0.76 -7.53 4.34
N GLY A 83 1.67 -6.66 3.91
CA GLY A 83 1.32 -5.34 3.42
C GLY A 83 0.45 -5.40 2.18
N GLY A 84 0.79 -6.31 1.25
CA GLY A 84 -0.01 -6.54 0.05
C GLY A 84 -1.42 -7.00 0.39
N LEU A 85 -1.56 -7.89 1.37
CA LEU A 85 -2.86 -8.34 1.83
C LEU A 85 -3.68 -7.17 2.41
N CYS A 86 -3.03 -6.29 3.18
CA CYS A 86 -3.69 -5.09 3.70
C CYS A 86 -4.19 -4.20 2.57
N PHE A 87 -3.40 -4.04 1.50
CA PHE A 87 -3.86 -3.30 0.33
C PHE A 87 -5.12 -3.91 -0.27
N MET A 88 -5.12 -5.23 -0.44
CA MET A 88 -6.28 -5.93 -1.00
C MET A 88 -7.52 -5.73 -0.15
N ILE A 89 -7.39 -5.88 1.16
CA ILE A 89 -8.51 -5.66 2.08
C ILE A 89 -9.02 -4.22 1.96
N GLY A 90 -8.11 -3.25 1.95
CA GLY A 90 -8.47 -1.85 1.85
C GLY A 90 -9.21 -1.53 0.56
N TRP A 91 -8.68 -1.99 -0.57
CA TRP A 91 -9.30 -1.71 -1.86
C TRP A 91 -10.62 -2.43 -2.04
N PHE A 92 -10.73 -3.70 -1.60
CA PHE A 92 -12.00 -4.43 -1.70
C PHE A 92 -13.08 -3.79 -0.84
N THR A 93 -12.74 -3.42 0.40
CA THR A 93 -13.73 -2.78 1.28
C THR A 93 -14.13 -1.41 0.74
N ALA A 94 -13.19 -0.64 0.21
CA ALA A 94 -13.51 0.66 -0.38
C ALA A 94 -14.45 0.50 -1.57
N THR A 95 -14.13 -0.41 -2.48
CA THR A 95 -14.94 -0.67 -3.66
C THR A 95 -16.33 -1.13 -3.29
N TYR A 96 -16.42 -2.06 -2.34
CA TYR A 96 -17.73 -2.59 -1.90
C TYR A 96 -18.58 -1.48 -1.30
N ASN A 97 -18.00 -0.63 -0.47
CA ASN A 97 -18.76 0.43 0.19
C ASN A 97 -19.19 1.52 -0.79
N ILE A 98 -18.34 1.85 -1.75
CA ILE A 98 -18.70 2.83 -2.78
C ILE A 98 -19.84 2.25 -3.64
N PHE A 99 -19.72 1.00 -4.06
CA PHE A 99 -20.71 0.35 -4.90
C PHE A 99 -22.06 0.27 -4.20
N LYS A 100 -22.05 -0.06 -2.90
CA LYS A 100 -23.27 -0.14 -2.11
C LYS A 100 -23.94 1.21 -1.97
N THR A 101 -23.18 2.29 -1.89
CA THR A 101 -23.72 3.65 -1.77
C THR A 101 -24.45 4.08 -3.03
N THR A 102 -23.94 3.69 -4.20
CA THR A 102 -24.56 4.09 -5.48
C THR A 102 -25.83 3.32 -5.80
N LYS A 103 -26.12 2.26 -5.06
CA LYS A 103 -27.39 1.54 -5.19
C LYS A 103 -28.41 2.12 -4.25
#